data_4dcc50c058ac481c7e5b81f14a1e9594
#
_entry.id   4dcc50c058ac481c7e5b81f14a1e9594
#
_cell.length_a   1.000
_cell.length_b   1.000
_cell.length_c   1.000
_cell.angle_alpha   90.00
_cell.angle_beta   90.00
_cell.angle_gamma   90.00
#
_symmetry.space_group_name_H-M   'P 1'
#
loop_
_entity.id
_entity.type
_entity.pdbx_description
1 polymer ?
#
loop_
_entity_poly.entity_id
_entity_poly.type
_entity_poly.pdbx_seq_one_letter_code
_entity_poly.pdbx_strand_id
1 'polypeptide(L)'
;MSIQNVLQKKPQAIIFDTDNTLYPYEPAHKAATKAVEIKACDLLGISLEKFNKAFITARLEVKVQLNKTASSHSRLLYYQRTIEILGLNTQILMTLDLEQTYWRTFLANCRLFPEVKEFILDLKNEGVVTAIITDLTAQIQFRKIIYFGLDSYFDYVVTSEEAGADKPSRAPFEIALKKLQIPSEDIWMIGDDSNSDIMGASQFNMLTLQKKHQGVLINKESTHVFESYIELRNEISW
;
A
#
# COMPACT_ATOMS: atom_id res chain seq x y z
N MET A 1 25.99 -3.35 -16.70
CA MET A 1 26.05 -4.63 -15.95
C MET A 1 24.89 -5.49 -16.42
N SER A 2 25.05 -6.82 -16.62
CA SER A 2 23.93 -7.69 -16.95
C SER A 2 22.99 -7.77 -15.74
N ILE A 3 21.68 -7.87 -15.97
CA ILE A 3 20.63 -7.93 -14.93
C ILE A 3 20.95 -9.02 -13.89
N GLN A 4 21.47 -10.16 -14.31
CA GLN A 4 21.90 -11.25 -13.41
C GLN A 4 22.97 -10.83 -12.39
N ASN A 5 23.85 -9.87 -12.72
CA ASN A 5 24.88 -9.40 -11.79
C ASN A 5 24.34 -8.51 -10.66
N VAL A 6 23.16 -7.90 -10.82
CA VAL A 6 22.62 -6.95 -9.85
C VAL A 6 22.02 -7.66 -8.64
N LEU A 7 21.29 -8.74 -8.86
CA LEU A 7 20.67 -9.54 -7.78
C LEU A 7 21.69 -10.37 -6.98
N GLN A 8 22.93 -10.47 -7.48
CA GLN A 8 24.04 -11.15 -6.78
C GLN A 8 24.71 -10.26 -5.72
N LYS A 9 24.48 -8.92 -5.76
CA LYS A 9 24.99 -8.02 -4.72
C LYS A 9 23.96 -7.93 -3.61
N LYS A 10 24.28 -8.44 -2.43
CA LYS A 10 23.45 -8.34 -1.24
C LYS A 10 23.23 -6.87 -0.87
N PRO A 11 21.97 -6.39 -0.75
CA PRO A 11 21.70 -5.04 -0.26
C PRO A 11 21.93 -4.97 1.25
N GLN A 12 22.14 -3.78 1.79
CA GLN A 12 22.14 -3.55 3.22
C GLN A 12 20.72 -3.40 3.77
N ALA A 13 19.78 -2.88 2.96
CA ALA A 13 18.38 -2.80 3.31
C ALA A 13 17.47 -3.04 2.10
N ILE A 14 16.23 -3.48 2.38
CA ILE A 14 15.16 -3.53 1.41
C ILE A 14 13.95 -2.77 1.95
N ILE A 15 13.41 -1.88 1.14
CA ILE A 15 12.18 -1.15 1.38
C ILE A 15 11.07 -1.82 0.57
N PHE A 16 9.92 -2.06 1.21
CA PHE A 16 8.74 -2.65 0.58
C PHE A 16 7.60 -1.64 0.52
N ASP A 17 6.88 -1.61 -0.59
CA ASP A 17 5.50 -1.20 -0.60
C ASP A 17 4.59 -2.31 -0.03
N THR A 18 3.30 -2.05 0.16
CA THR A 18 2.36 -3.02 0.75
C THR A 18 1.28 -3.50 -0.20
N ASP A 19 0.43 -2.60 -0.71
CA ASP A 19 -0.75 -2.92 -1.53
C ASP A 19 -0.29 -3.42 -2.91
N ASN A 20 -0.76 -4.60 -3.38
CA ASN A 20 -0.31 -5.31 -4.58
C ASN A 20 1.17 -5.77 -4.58
N THR A 21 1.94 -5.37 -3.61
CA THR A 21 3.33 -5.81 -3.41
C THR A 21 3.39 -7.01 -2.47
N LEU A 22 2.84 -6.91 -1.26
CA LEU A 22 2.81 -8.01 -0.29
C LEU A 22 1.54 -8.88 -0.41
N TYR A 23 0.45 -8.33 -0.92
CA TYR A 23 -0.84 -8.98 -1.09
C TYR A 23 -1.65 -8.35 -2.23
N PRO A 24 -2.58 -9.07 -2.87
CA PRO A 24 -3.45 -8.51 -3.91
C PRO A 24 -4.51 -7.61 -3.25
N TYR A 25 -4.50 -6.32 -3.61
CA TYR A 25 -5.42 -5.32 -3.06
C TYR A 25 -6.86 -5.49 -3.57
N GLU A 26 -7.01 -5.67 -4.87
CA GLU A 26 -8.29 -5.56 -5.57
C GLU A 26 -9.36 -6.56 -5.09
N PRO A 27 -9.08 -7.85 -4.84
CA PRO A 27 -10.09 -8.79 -4.35
C PRO A 27 -10.69 -8.36 -3.00
N ALA A 28 -9.83 -7.93 -2.07
CA ALA A 28 -10.24 -7.47 -0.75
C ALA A 28 -11.03 -6.15 -0.84
N HIS A 29 -10.59 -5.23 -1.69
CA HIS A 29 -11.28 -3.96 -1.95
C HIS A 29 -12.70 -4.19 -2.51
N LYS A 30 -12.85 -5.08 -3.50
CA LYS A 30 -14.17 -5.43 -4.05
C LYS A 30 -15.11 -6.01 -3.01
N ALA A 31 -14.63 -6.95 -2.20
CA ALA A 31 -15.42 -7.55 -1.13
C ALA A 31 -15.86 -6.50 -0.10
N ALA A 32 -14.94 -5.63 0.32
CA ALA A 32 -15.21 -4.56 1.28
C ALA A 32 -16.21 -3.53 0.74
N THR A 33 -16.04 -3.11 -0.50
CA THR A 33 -16.94 -2.17 -1.18
C THR A 33 -18.36 -2.74 -1.23
N LYS A 34 -18.48 -3.98 -1.70
CA LYS A 34 -19.80 -4.66 -1.77
C LYS A 34 -20.48 -4.77 -0.40
N ALA A 35 -19.72 -5.08 0.65
CA ALA A 35 -20.30 -5.16 2.01
C ALA A 35 -20.83 -3.81 2.50
N VAL A 36 -20.11 -2.73 2.21
CA VAL A 36 -20.55 -1.37 2.55
C VAL A 36 -21.76 -0.96 1.71
N GLU A 37 -21.77 -1.24 0.42
CA GLU A 37 -22.90 -0.94 -0.47
C GLU A 37 -24.19 -1.59 0.03
N ILE A 38 -24.16 -2.89 0.33
CA ILE A 38 -25.31 -3.60 0.88
C ILE A 38 -25.78 -2.94 2.19
N LYS A 39 -24.86 -2.76 3.13
CA LYS A 39 -25.18 -2.19 4.43
C LYS A 39 -25.75 -0.77 4.35
N ALA A 40 -25.15 0.09 3.53
CA ALA A 40 -25.61 1.46 3.36
C ALA A 40 -26.99 1.51 2.71
N CYS A 41 -27.23 0.70 1.67
CA CYS A 41 -28.55 0.64 1.02
C CYS A 41 -29.65 0.17 1.99
N ASP A 42 -29.37 -0.85 2.81
CA ASP A 42 -30.31 -1.37 3.80
C ASP A 42 -30.60 -0.34 4.90
N LEU A 43 -29.56 0.32 5.44
CA LEU A 43 -29.71 1.31 6.50
C LEU A 43 -30.43 2.57 6.04
N LEU A 44 -30.21 2.99 4.80
CA LEU A 44 -30.72 4.25 4.26
C LEU A 44 -32.01 4.08 3.43
N GLY A 45 -32.39 2.86 3.10
CA GLY A 45 -33.55 2.59 2.22
C GLY A 45 -33.41 3.19 0.84
N ILE A 46 -32.17 3.22 0.28
CA ILE A 46 -31.87 3.81 -1.03
C ILE A 46 -31.35 2.75 -2.01
N SER A 47 -31.43 3.07 -3.30
CA SER A 47 -30.88 2.21 -4.34
C SER A 47 -29.34 2.24 -4.34
N LEU A 48 -28.74 1.14 -4.80
CA LEU A 48 -27.29 1.03 -5.02
C LEU A 48 -26.77 2.11 -5.95
N GLU A 49 -27.51 2.42 -7.01
CA GLU A 49 -27.13 3.48 -7.97
C GLU A 49 -27.03 4.84 -7.28
N LYS A 50 -28.01 5.19 -6.43
CA LYS A 50 -28.02 6.46 -5.69
C LYS A 50 -26.83 6.53 -4.72
N PHE A 51 -26.54 5.45 -4.01
CA PHE A 51 -25.39 5.38 -3.12
C PHE A 51 -24.08 5.54 -3.88
N ASN A 52 -23.87 4.77 -4.94
CA ASN A 52 -22.63 4.80 -5.73
C ASN A 52 -22.39 6.15 -6.38
N LYS A 53 -23.42 6.81 -6.90
CA LYS A 53 -23.29 8.18 -7.44
C LYS A 53 -22.81 9.16 -6.37
N ALA A 54 -23.39 9.11 -5.18
CA ALA A 54 -22.96 9.95 -4.06
C ALA A 54 -21.53 9.62 -3.61
N PHE A 55 -21.19 8.33 -3.51
CA PHE A 55 -19.84 7.88 -3.12
C PHE A 55 -18.75 8.30 -4.10
N ILE A 56 -18.99 8.16 -5.39
CA ILE A 56 -18.02 8.59 -6.43
C ILE A 56 -17.77 10.10 -6.31
N THR A 57 -18.84 10.90 -6.17
CA THR A 57 -18.73 12.35 -5.98
C THR A 57 -17.97 12.68 -4.71
N ALA A 58 -18.33 12.08 -3.58
CA ALA A 58 -17.69 12.28 -2.30
C ALA A 58 -16.17 11.99 -2.36
N ARG A 59 -15.81 10.84 -2.95
CA ARG A 59 -14.41 10.44 -3.12
C ARG A 59 -13.61 11.45 -3.95
N LEU A 60 -14.19 11.95 -5.04
CA LEU A 60 -13.54 12.96 -5.87
C LEU A 60 -13.34 14.27 -5.13
N GLU A 61 -14.37 14.78 -4.43
CA GLU A 61 -14.28 16.00 -3.64
C GLU A 61 -13.21 15.91 -2.54
N VAL A 62 -13.19 14.83 -1.78
CA VAL A 62 -12.18 14.59 -0.73
C VAL A 62 -10.77 14.52 -1.33
N LYS A 63 -10.59 13.83 -2.46
CA LYS A 63 -9.28 13.75 -3.12
C LYS A 63 -8.81 15.10 -3.65
N VAL A 64 -9.69 15.91 -4.22
CA VAL A 64 -9.36 17.27 -4.67
C VAL A 64 -9.00 18.17 -3.51
N GLN A 65 -9.78 18.11 -2.42
CA GLN A 65 -9.58 18.94 -1.23
C GLN A 65 -8.27 18.62 -0.50
N LEU A 66 -7.97 17.33 -0.33
CA LEU A 66 -6.83 16.87 0.48
C LEU A 66 -5.59 16.53 -0.34
N ASN A 67 -5.70 16.61 -1.68
CA ASN A 67 -4.59 16.40 -2.61
C ASN A 67 -3.85 15.06 -2.35
N LYS A 68 -2.53 15.02 -2.54
CA LYS A 68 -1.66 13.82 -2.39
C LYS A 68 -1.19 13.67 -0.93
N THR A 69 -2.13 13.39 -0.05
CA THR A 69 -1.86 13.14 1.38
C THR A 69 -2.55 11.86 1.84
N ALA A 70 -2.10 11.29 2.95
CA ALA A 70 -2.71 10.11 3.56
C ALA A 70 -4.22 10.25 3.77
N SER A 71 -4.67 11.42 4.18
CA SER A 71 -6.09 11.71 4.43
C SER A 71 -6.92 11.74 3.16
N SER A 72 -6.32 11.97 1.99
CA SER A 72 -7.03 11.90 0.70
C SER A 72 -7.53 10.50 0.35
N HIS A 73 -7.03 9.49 1.05
CA HIS A 73 -7.43 8.08 0.91
C HIS A 73 -8.35 7.60 2.03
N SER A 74 -8.77 8.49 2.95
CA SER A 74 -9.56 8.14 4.12
C SER A 74 -10.96 7.63 3.75
N ARG A 75 -11.24 6.36 4.04
CA ARG A 75 -12.58 5.76 3.87
C ARG A 75 -13.60 6.43 4.78
N LEU A 76 -13.18 6.84 5.98
CA LEU A 76 -14.02 7.58 6.92
C LEU A 76 -14.56 8.88 6.29
N LEU A 77 -13.66 9.68 5.71
CA LEU A 77 -14.04 10.94 5.06
C LEU A 77 -14.88 10.70 3.80
N TYR A 78 -14.61 9.65 3.04
CA TYR A 78 -15.44 9.29 1.90
C TYR A 78 -16.88 8.98 2.32
N TYR A 79 -17.09 8.16 3.37
CA TYR A 79 -18.43 7.84 3.83
C TYR A 79 -19.12 9.02 4.51
N GLN A 80 -18.40 9.81 5.30
CA GLN A 80 -18.93 11.05 5.85
C GLN A 80 -19.49 11.93 4.73
N ARG A 81 -18.69 12.20 3.72
CA ARG A 81 -19.10 13.06 2.61
C ARG A 81 -20.21 12.44 1.76
N THR A 82 -20.21 11.13 1.60
CA THR A 82 -21.30 10.41 0.91
C THR A 82 -22.63 10.63 1.60
N ILE A 83 -22.67 10.48 2.92
CA ILE A 83 -23.88 10.67 3.73
C ILE A 83 -24.38 12.12 3.65
N GLU A 84 -23.45 13.10 3.68
CA GLU A 84 -23.78 14.52 3.54
C GLU A 84 -24.37 14.84 2.14
N ILE A 85 -23.80 14.29 1.07
CA ILE A 85 -24.34 14.43 -0.31
C ILE A 85 -25.74 13.82 -0.43
N LEU A 86 -26.03 12.76 0.33
CA LEU A 86 -27.36 12.17 0.38
C LEU A 86 -28.36 13.00 1.18
N GLY A 87 -27.96 14.15 1.76
CA GLY A 87 -28.83 15.09 2.48
C GLY A 87 -29.09 14.74 3.94
N LEU A 88 -28.25 13.89 4.54
CA LEU A 88 -28.48 13.37 5.90
C LEU A 88 -27.62 14.05 7.00
N ASN A 89 -26.92 15.14 6.69
CA ASN A 89 -25.89 15.71 7.57
C ASN A 89 -24.81 14.68 7.96
N THR A 90 -23.87 15.06 8.82
CA THR A 90 -22.86 14.13 9.32
C THR A 90 -23.45 13.15 10.33
N GLN A 91 -23.71 11.94 9.93
CA GLN A 91 -24.20 10.85 10.78
C GLN A 91 -22.99 10.09 11.37
N ILE A 92 -22.44 10.57 12.47
CA ILE A 92 -21.14 10.11 13.03
C ILE A 92 -21.13 8.58 13.23
N LEU A 93 -22.17 8.04 13.88
CA LEU A 93 -22.24 6.61 14.17
C LEU A 93 -22.30 5.77 12.89
N MET A 94 -23.13 6.17 11.93
CA MET A 94 -23.24 5.49 10.63
C MET A 94 -21.94 5.57 9.84
N THR A 95 -21.30 6.73 9.81
CA THR A 95 -20.02 6.96 9.12
C THR A 95 -18.94 6.02 9.65
N LEU A 96 -18.81 5.92 10.98
CA LEU A 96 -17.87 4.99 11.62
C LEU A 96 -18.19 3.53 11.33
N ASP A 97 -19.49 3.17 11.37
CA ASP A 97 -19.94 1.80 11.13
C ASP A 97 -19.67 1.35 9.67
N LEU A 98 -19.85 2.22 8.69
CA LEU A 98 -19.50 1.94 7.30
C LEU A 98 -17.99 1.79 7.12
N GLU A 99 -17.19 2.66 7.74
CA GLU A 99 -15.72 2.56 7.71
C GLU A 99 -15.21 1.26 8.34
N GLN A 100 -15.74 0.91 9.52
CA GLN A 100 -15.41 -0.35 10.20
C GLN A 100 -15.84 -1.57 9.39
N THR A 101 -17.01 -1.50 8.74
CA THR A 101 -17.48 -2.56 7.84
C THR A 101 -16.52 -2.75 6.68
N TYR A 102 -16.04 -1.65 6.06
CA TYR A 102 -15.06 -1.71 5.00
C TYR A 102 -13.78 -2.41 5.46
N TRP A 103 -13.12 -1.90 6.50
CA TRP A 103 -11.82 -2.43 6.90
C TRP A 103 -11.87 -3.85 7.47
N ARG A 104 -12.91 -4.18 8.22
CA ARG A 104 -13.12 -5.55 8.70
C ARG A 104 -13.28 -6.53 7.55
N THR A 105 -14.11 -6.19 6.56
CA THR A 105 -14.30 -7.04 5.38
C THR A 105 -13.07 -7.09 4.51
N PHE A 106 -12.37 -5.96 4.34
CA PHE A 106 -11.11 -5.90 3.61
C PHE A 106 -10.09 -6.88 4.20
N LEU A 107 -9.80 -6.77 5.49
CA LEU A 107 -8.84 -7.64 6.16
C LEU A 107 -9.25 -9.11 6.08
N ALA A 108 -10.53 -9.43 6.32
CA ALA A 108 -11.02 -10.82 6.24
C ALA A 108 -10.82 -11.46 4.84
N ASN A 109 -10.73 -10.65 3.79
CA ASN A 109 -10.54 -11.10 2.41
C ASN A 109 -9.10 -10.88 1.88
N CYS A 110 -8.19 -10.39 2.72
CA CYS A 110 -6.78 -10.24 2.36
C CYS A 110 -5.98 -11.50 2.65
N ARG A 111 -5.07 -11.84 1.75
CA ARG A 111 -4.07 -12.91 1.94
C ARG A 111 -2.75 -12.46 1.33
N LEU A 112 -1.66 -12.71 2.02
CA LEU A 112 -0.32 -12.46 1.47
C LEU A 112 -0.10 -13.27 0.19
N PHE A 113 0.71 -12.75 -0.70
CA PHE A 113 1.25 -13.58 -1.78
C PHE A 113 2.06 -14.75 -1.20
N PRO A 114 2.10 -15.89 -1.92
CA PRO A 114 2.93 -17.01 -1.49
C PRO A 114 4.39 -16.59 -1.25
N GLU A 115 4.99 -17.10 -0.19
CA GLU A 115 6.40 -16.94 0.20
C GLU A 115 6.86 -15.51 0.55
N VAL A 116 5.95 -14.56 0.74
CA VAL A 116 6.30 -13.22 1.25
C VAL A 116 6.99 -13.28 2.62
N LYS A 117 6.43 -14.08 3.54
CA LYS A 117 7.00 -14.19 4.89
C LYS A 117 8.36 -14.86 4.87
N GLU A 118 8.46 -15.93 4.12
CA GLU A 118 9.69 -16.70 3.95
C GLU A 118 10.78 -15.83 3.34
N PHE A 119 10.45 -15.05 2.31
CA PHE A 119 11.39 -14.11 1.71
C PHE A 119 11.91 -13.07 2.71
N ILE A 120 11.01 -12.44 3.49
CA ILE A 120 11.42 -11.43 4.48
C ILE A 120 12.25 -12.09 5.60
N LEU A 121 11.93 -13.32 6.00
CA LEU A 121 12.73 -14.05 6.98
C LEU A 121 14.13 -14.38 6.46
N ASP A 122 14.26 -14.78 5.20
CA ASP A 122 15.56 -15.02 4.58
C ASP A 122 16.42 -13.74 4.61
N LEU A 123 15.83 -12.59 4.26
CA LEU A 123 16.51 -11.29 4.34
C LEU A 123 17.02 -10.99 5.77
N LYS A 124 16.17 -11.21 6.77
CA LYS A 124 16.55 -10.97 8.18
C LYS A 124 17.65 -11.91 8.64
N ASN A 125 17.61 -13.18 8.24
CA ASN A 125 18.64 -14.15 8.55
C ASN A 125 19.99 -13.76 7.94
N GLU A 126 19.96 -13.12 6.79
CA GLU A 126 21.11 -12.57 6.10
C GLU A 126 21.56 -11.19 6.65
N GLY A 127 20.89 -10.67 7.68
CA GLY A 127 21.21 -9.38 8.29
C GLY A 127 20.82 -8.17 7.44
N VAL A 128 19.89 -8.35 6.49
CA VAL A 128 19.36 -7.24 5.68
C VAL A 128 18.29 -6.51 6.47
N VAL A 129 18.41 -5.19 6.61
CA VAL A 129 17.43 -4.34 7.28
C VAL A 129 16.18 -4.24 6.41
N THR A 130 15.01 -4.36 7.02
CA THR A 130 13.73 -4.36 6.29
C THR A 130 12.87 -3.16 6.68
N ALA A 131 12.30 -2.46 5.69
CA ALA A 131 11.44 -1.31 5.93
C ALA A 131 10.21 -1.32 5.02
N ILE A 132 9.20 -0.58 5.40
CA ILE A 132 8.01 -0.30 4.59
C ILE A 132 7.96 1.19 4.27
N ILE A 133 7.64 1.54 3.00
CA ILE A 133 7.09 2.86 2.63
C ILE A 133 5.72 2.62 2.00
N THR A 134 4.67 3.14 2.60
CA THR A 134 3.30 2.88 2.17
C THR A 134 2.41 4.12 2.26
N ASP A 135 1.50 4.27 1.30
CA ASP A 135 0.53 5.35 1.33
C ASP A 135 -0.62 5.01 2.29
N LEU A 136 -1.34 6.01 2.77
CA LEU A 136 -2.42 5.94 3.73
C LEU A 136 -2.01 6.31 5.17
N THR A 137 -2.98 6.28 6.09
CA THR A 137 -2.75 6.59 7.51
C THR A 137 -2.02 5.45 8.24
N ALA A 138 -1.17 5.80 9.18
CA ALA A 138 -0.40 4.85 9.98
C ALA A 138 -1.29 3.84 10.70
N GLN A 139 -2.41 4.30 11.26
CA GLN A 139 -3.35 3.42 11.96
C GLN A 139 -3.84 2.27 11.08
N ILE A 140 -4.19 2.55 9.83
CA ILE A 140 -4.71 1.51 8.91
C ILE A 140 -3.58 0.59 8.47
N GLN A 141 -2.40 1.12 8.14
CA GLN A 141 -1.28 0.31 7.71
C GLN A 141 -0.76 -0.61 8.83
N PHE A 142 -0.69 -0.11 10.08
CA PHE A 142 -0.32 -0.94 11.23
C PHE A 142 -1.33 -2.06 11.48
N ARG A 143 -2.64 -1.80 11.33
CA ARG A 143 -3.67 -2.86 11.41
C ARG A 143 -3.47 -3.94 10.35
N LYS A 144 -3.11 -3.58 9.11
CA LYS A 144 -2.80 -4.54 8.05
C LYS A 144 -1.56 -5.38 8.39
N ILE A 145 -0.48 -4.73 8.82
CA ILE A 145 0.78 -5.39 9.21
C ILE A 145 0.52 -6.40 10.34
N ILE A 146 -0.20 -5.99 11.39
CA ILE A 146 -0.58 -6.88 12.51
C ILE A 146 -1.48 -8.03 12.03
N TYR A 147 -2.49 -7.74 11.18
CA TYR A 147 -3.39 -8.76 10.66
C TYR A 147 -2.66 -9.87 9.91
N PHE A 148 -1.61 -9.52 9.17
CA PHE A 148 -0.77 -10.49 8.48
C PHE A 148 0.25 -11.20 9.40
N GLY A 149 0.38 -10.78 10.65
CA GLY A 149 1.43 -11.25 11.57
C GLY A 149 2.81 -10.89 11.06
N LEU A 150 2.97 -9.64 10.62
CA LEU A 150 4.22 -9.09 10.09
C LEU A 150 4.82 -8.01 11.00
N ASP A 151 4.29 -7.84 12.20
CA ASP A 151 4.68 -6.81 13.17
C ASP A 151 6.15 -6.91 13.62
N SER A 152 6.72 -8.10 13.59
CA SER A 152 8.14 -8.36 13.92
C SER A 152 9.05 -8.53 12.70
N TYR A 153 8.51 -8.37 11.48
CA TYR A 153 9.24 -8.63 10.24
C TYR A 153 9.94 -7.39 9.69
N PHE A 154 9.47 -6.20 10.06
CA PHE A 154 10.01 -4.94 9.58
C PHE A 154 10.64 -4.13 10.70
N ASP A 155 11.83 -3.61 10.43
CA ASP A 155 12.57 -2.77 11.39
C ASP A 155 12.01 -1.34 11.40
N TYR A 156 11.52 -0.84 10.26
CA TYR A 156 10.94 0.49 10.12
C TYR A 156 9.68 0.50 9.25
N VAL A 157 8.77 1.39 9.58
CA VAL A 157 7.58 1.70 8.75
C VAL A 157 7.51 3.21 8.56
N VAL A 158 7.33 3.64 7.32
CA VAL A 158 7.07 5.02 6.92
C VAL A 158 5.74 5.07 6.20
N THR A 159 4.85 5.95 6.63
CA THR A 159 3.55 6.15 6.02
C THR A 159 3.43 7.54 5.41
N SER A 160 2.52 7.73 4.44
CA SER A 160 2.21 9.06 3.93
C SER A 160 1.76 10.03 5.03
N GLU A 161 1.12 9.53 6.10
CA GLU A 161 0.71 10.36 7.24
C GLU A 161 1.94 10.92 7.98
N GLU A 162 2.95 10.09 8.25
CA GLU A 162 4.21 10.53 8.85
C GLU A 162 4.97 11.49 7.93
N ALA A 163 4.95 11.21 6.62
CA ALA A 163 5.69 11.98 5.63
C ALA A 163 5.00 13.28 5.21
N GLY A 164 3.70 13.42 5.46
CA GLY A 164 2.90 14.54 4.99
C GLY A 164 2.60 14.52 3.50
N ALA A 165 3.03 13.49 2.77
CA ALA A 165 2.83 13.36 1.33
C ALA A 165 2.86 11.90 0.89
N ASP A 166 2.10 11.58 -0.18
CA ASP A 166 2.13 10.25 -0.82
C ASP A 166 3.37 10.08 -1.72
N LYS A 167 3.77 8.84 -1.98
CA LYS A 167 4.68 8.49 -3.06
C LYS A 167 4.09 8.98 -4.41
N PRO A 168 4.88 9.43 -5.39
CA PRO A 168 6.34 9.44 -5.49
C PRO A 168 7.00 10.71 -4.93
N SER A 169 6.35 11.45 -4.01
CA SER A 169 7.00 12.57 -3.33
C SER A 169 8.32 12.11 -2.67
N ARG A 170 9.30 13.00 -2.61
CA ARG A 170 10.58 12.71 -1.96
C ARG A 170 10.46 12.44 -0.46
N ALA A 171 9.48 13.07 0.21
CA ALA A 171 9.37 13.05 1.66
C ALA A 171 9.31 11.65 2.30
N PRO A 172 8.49 10.67 1.84
CA PRO A 172 8.50 9.32 2.40
C PRO A 172 9.87 8.62 2.27
N PHE A 173 10.55 8.80 1.15
CA PHE A 173 11.87 8.20 0.90
C PHE A 173 12.96 8.86 1.76
N GLU A 174 12.94 10.18 1.92
CA GLU A 174 13.88 10.92 2.78
C GLU A 174 13.75 10.50 4.26
N ILE A 175 12.51 10.27 4.74
CA ILE A 175 12.27 9.74 6.08
C ILE A 175 12.82 8.32 6.22
N ALA A 176 12.57 7.46 5.23
CA ALA A 176 13.09 6.09 5.24
C ALA A 176 14.62 6.07 5.27
N LEU A 177 15.28 6.87 4.42
CA LEU A 177 16.74 7.01 4.42
C LEU A 177 17.29 7.50 5.75
N LYS A 178 16.62 8.48 6.37
CA LYS A 178 17.00 8.99 7.69
C LYS A 178 16.86 7.92 8.79
N LYS A 179 15.84 7.06 8.72
CA LYS A 179 15.66 5.95 9.67
C LYS A 179 16.68 4.84 9.45
N LEU A 180 16.93 4.47 8.19
CA LEU A 180 17.84 3.39 7.83
C LEU A 180 19.32 3.75 8.07
N GLN A 181 19.72 4.99 7.83
CA GLN A 181 21.12 5.46 7.90
C GLN A 181 22.06 4.64 7.00
N ILE A 182 21.56 4.18 5.86
CA ILE A 182 22.25 3.37 4.86
C ILE A 182 22.31 4.19 3.55
N PRO A 183 23.45 4.18 2.82
CA PRO A 183 23.54 4.79 1.50
C PRO A 183 22.46 4.25 0.55
N SER A 184 21.80 5.13 -0.20
CA SER A 184 20.65 4.74 -1.03
C SER A 184 21.01 3.73 -2.13
N GLU A 185 22.23 3.75 -2.63
CA GLU A 185 22.78 2.78 -3.60
C GLU A 185 22.93 1.35 -3.06
N ASP A 186 22.88 1.17 -1.75
CA ASP A 186 22.89 -0.13 -1.06
C ASP A 186 21.48 -0.55 -0.58
N ILE A 187 20.46 0.19 -0.99
CA ILE A 187 19.06 -0.09 -0.67
C ILE A 187 18.31 -0.51 -1.93
N TRP A 188 17.48 -1.54 -1.78
CA TRP A 188 16.52 -1.93 -2.81
C TRP A 188 15.12 -1.44 -2.46
N MET A 189 14.35 -1.05 -3.47
CA MET A 189 12.90 -0.80 -3.37
C MET A 189 12.14 -1.91 -4.09
N ILE A 190 11.23 -2.56 -3.40
CA ILE A 190 10.30 -3.54 -3.95
C ILE A 190 8.89 -2.94 -3.90
N GLY A 191 8.27 -2.77 -5.07
CA GLY A 191 6.92 -2.23 -5.20
C GLY A 191 6.26 -2.64 -6.51
N ASP A 192 4.97 -2.39 -6.68
CA ASP A 192 4.25 -2.71 -7.91
C ASP A 192 4.04 -1.50 -8.81
N ASP A 193 3.85 -0.32 -8.22
CA ASP A 193 3.46 0.88 -8.97
C ASP A 193 4.66 1.56 -9.64
N SER A 194 4.58 1.65 -10.97
CA SER A 194 5.61 2.23 -11.82
C SER A 194 5.97 3.67 -11.44
N ASN A 195 5.01 4.47 -11.01
CA ASN A 195 5.20 5.88 -10.70
C ASN A 195 5.50 6.10 -9.21
N SER A 196 4.71 5.52 -8.34
CA SER A 196 4.84 5.73 -6.89
C SER A 196 6.09 5.10 -6.33
N ASP A 197 6.36 3.83 -6.67
CA ASP A 197 7.45 3.06 -6.08
C ASP A 197 8.73 3.18 -6.91
N ILE A 198 8.66 2.82 -8.19
CA ILE A 198 9.84 2.71 -9.03
C ILE A 198 10.44 4.08 -9.32
N MET A 199 9.65 5.00 -9.89
CA MET A 199 10.14 6.36 -10.13
C MET A 199 10.46 7.10 -8.83
N GLY A 200 9.67 6.87 -7.76
CA GLY A 200 9.96 7.44 -6.44
C GLY A 200 11.33 7.06 -5.92
N ALA A 201 11.67 5.77 -5.93
CA ALA A 201 12.95 5.24 -5.46
C ALA A 201 14.12 5.60 -6.40
N SER A 202 13.88 5.64 -7.72
CA SER A 202 14.90 5.99 -8.71
C SER A 202 15.44 7.41 -8.52
N GLN A 203 14.66 8.33 -7.95
CA GLN A 203 15.14 9.69 -7.60
C GLN A 203 16.28 9.69 -6.58
N PHE A 204 16.50 8.58 -5.89
CA PHE A 204 17.53 8.39 -4.87
C PHE A 204 18.59 7.37 -5.29
N ASN A 205 18.61 6.95 -6.56
CA ASN A 205 19.51 5.92 -7.08
C ASN A 205 19.38 4.56 -6.38
N MET A 206 18.22 4.27 -5.78
CA MET A 206 17.93 2.94 -5.24
C MET A 206 17.78 1.94 -6.38
N LEU A 207 18.18 0.71 -6.14
CA LEU A 207 17.89 -0.39 -7.04
C LEU A 207 16.40 -0.77 -6.89
N THR A 208 15.68 -0.91 -8.00
CA THR A 208 14.23 -1.11 -7.99
C THR A 208 13.83 -2.47 -8.54
N LEU A 209 13.03 -3.21 -7.79
CA LEU A 209 12.44 -4.50 -8.17
C LEU A 209 10.92 -4.31 -8.28
N GLN A 210 10.39 -4.40 -9.50
CA GLN A 210 8.96 -4.21 -9.73
C GLN A 210 8.21 -5.53 -9.68
N LYS A 211 7.25 -5.64 -8.75
CA LYS A 211 6.32 -6.76 -8.66
C LYS A 211 5.29 -6.66 -9.77
N LYS A 212 5.31 -7.63 -10.70
CA LYS A 212 4.35 -7.70 -11.78
C LYS A 212 3.05 -8.38 -11.34
N HIS A 213 1.93 -7.84 -11.75
CA HIS A 213 0.60 -8.44 -11.64
C HIS A 213 -0.30 -7.99 -12.79
N GLN A 214 -1.50 -8.56 -12.90
CA GLN A 214 -2.43 -8.21 -13.97
C GLN A 214 -2.82 -6.73 -13.93
N GLY A 215 -2.63 -6.04 -15.05
CA GLY A 215 -3.00 -4.63 -15.22
C GLY A 215 -1.95 -3.62 -14.74
N VAL A 216 -0.82 -4.06 -14.19
CA VAL A 216 0.28 -3.16 -13.82
C VAL A 216 1.08 -2.75 -15.05
N LEU A 217 1.46 -1.47 -15.10
CA LEU A 217 2.39 -0.95 -16.11
C LEU A 217 3.82 -1.19 -15.65
N ILE A 218 4.60 -1.93 -16.45
CA ILE A 218 6.01 -2.14 -16.16
C ILE A 218 6.80 -0.88 -16.51
N ASN A 219 7.55 -0.39 -15.54
CA ASN A 219 8.46 0.73 -15.75
C ASN A 219 9.74 0.23 -16.43
N LYS A 220 10.13 0.90 -17.52
CA LYS A 220 11.36 0.56 -18.27
C LYS A 220 12.64 0.82 -17.47
N GLU A 221 12.56 1.65 -16.44
CA GLU A 221 13.68 1.97 -15.55
C GLU A 221 13.77 1.02 -14.36
N SER A 222 12.83 0.07 -14.21
CA SER A 222 12.94 -0.98 -13.19
C SER A 222 14.22 -1.78 -13.43
N THR A 223 15.00 -1.93 -12.38
CA THR A 223 16.25 -2.72 -12.45
C THR A 223 15.94 -4.19 -12.67
N HIS A 224 14.87 -4.68 -12.05
CA HIS A 224 14.39 -6.06 -12.19
C HIS A 224 12.87 -6.10 -12.10
N VAL A 225 12.25 -7.08 -12.77
CA VAL A 225 10.80 -7.33 -12.75
C VAL A 225 10.58 -8.79 -12.39
N PHE A 226 9.74 -9.06 -11.40
CA PHE A 226 9.44 -10.42 -10.95
C PHE A 226 7.93 -10.65 -10.82
N GLU A 227 7.48 -11.88 -10.99
CA GLU A 227 6.07 -12.26 -10.91
C GLU A 227 5.70 -12.87 -9.55
N SER A 228 6.63 -13.56 -8.90
CA SER A 228 6.37 -14.21 -7.61
C SER A 228 7.58 -14.12 -6.67
N TYR A 229 7.33 -14.17 -5.37
CA TYR A 229 8.40 -14.26 -4.37
C TYR A 229 9.14 -15.60 -4.42
N ILE A 230 8.49 -16.66 -4.91
CA ILE A 230 9.14 -17.94 -5.19
C ILE A 230 10.25 -17.76 -6.24
N GLU A 231 9.93 -17.08 -7.34
CA GLU A 231 10.88 -16.75 -8.40
C GLU A 231 12.03 -15.88 -7.86
N LEU A 232 11.69 -14.77 -7.20
CA LEU A 232 12.67 -13.85 -6.65
C LEU A 232 13.62 -14.52 -5.65
N ARG A 233 13.12 -15.39 -4.76
CA ARG A 233 13.95 -16.17 -3.82
C ARG A 233 14.95 -17.09 -4.51
N ASN A 234 14.54 -17.69 -5.66
CA ASN A 234 15.41 -18.58 -6.43
C ASN A 234 16.47 -17.83 -7.24
N GLU A 235 16.24 -16.55 -7.56
CA GLU A 235 17.17 -15.72 -8.32
C GLU A 235 18.25 -15.07 -7.44
N ILE A 236 17.94 -14.88 -6.15
CA ILE A 236 18.86 -14.30 -5.17
C ILE A 236 19.74 -15.41 -4.60
N SER A 237 21.06 -15.25 -4.66
CA SER A 237 22.04 -16.25 -4.20
C SER A 237 23.15 -15.61 -3.35
N TRP A 238 22.81 -15.01 -2.24
CA TRP A 238 23.75 -14.49 -1.22
C TRP A 238 23.28 -14.84 0.19
#